data_01d31052a5b31e3857690eb1c6d336aa
#
_entry.id   01d31052a5b31e3857690eb1c6d336aa
#
_cell.length_a   1.000
_cell.length_b   1.000
_cell.length_c   1.000
_cell.angle_alpha   90.00
_cell.angle_beta   90.00
_cell.angle_gamma   90.00
#
_symmetry.space_group_name_H-M   'P 1'
#
loop_
_entity.id
_entity.type
_entity.pdbx_description
1 polymer ?
#
loop_
_entity_poly.entity_id
_entity_poly.type
_entity_poly.pdbx_seq_one_letter_code
_entity_poly.pdbx_strand_id
1 'polypeptide(L)'
;MNTRMILSLLMMIGGLALLLLITTSWAPARGVNNSTVGTVDWGRYTGSWYEIARKPHSFEKGMSHVKATYTARPDGTIEVRNEGIKNGKHKVARGKARTTNTPGQLKVTFFIFPGEYNIMELGPDYSYSVVGGSNGSYLWILARTPELNPATLNGIYSRLEERGYDLSDLLLVEQ
;
A
#
# COMPACT_ATOMS: atom_id res chain seq x y z
N MET A 1 -77.75 21.46 8.17
CA MET A 1 -76.57 21.60 7.29
C MET A 1 -75.46 20.82 7.92
N ASN A 2 -75.04 19.72 7.31
CA ASN A 2 -74.32 18.60 7.94
C ASN A 2 -72.87 18.89 8.25
N THR A 3 -72.49 18.64 9.48
CA THR A 3 -71.14 18.73 10.08
C THR A 3 -70.11 17.77 9.44
N ARG A 4 -70.52 17.02 8.42
CA ARG A 4 -69.66 16.05 7.70
C ARG A 4 -68.92 16.65 6.49
N MET A 5 -69.17 17.90 6.11
CA MET A 5 -68.56 18.52 4.94
C MET A 5 -67.37 19.43 5.29
N ILE A 6 -67.05 19.65 6.55
CA ILE A 6 -65.95 20.51 6.98
C ILE A 6 -64.68 19.67 7.32
N LEU A 7 -64.81 18.34 7.48
CA LEU A 7 -63.64 17.51 7.78
C LEU A 7 -62.89 16.96 6.56
N SER A 8 -63.41 17.20 5.34
CA SER A 8 -62.76 16.70 4.11
C SER A 8 -61.82 17.71 3.46
N LEU A 9 -61.70 18.94 3.98
CA LEU A 9 -60.89 19.98 3.37
C LEU A 9 -59.58 20.29 4.13
N LEU A 10 -59.32 19.54 5.22
CA LEU A 10 -58.12 19.75 6.07
C LEU A 10 -57.08 18.62 5.97
N MET A 11 -57.27 17.68 5.05
CA MET A 11 -56.30 16.58 4.84
C MET A 11 -55.55 16.65 3.50
N MET A 12 -55.51 17.77 2.82
CA MET A 12 -54.74 17.93 1.58
C MET A 12 -53.60 18.95 1.65
N ILE A 13 -53.18 19.35 2.82
CA ILE A 13 -52.01 20.23 2.99
C ILE A 13 -51.07 19.58 4.00
N GLY A 14 -50.30 18.64 3.57
CA GLY A 14 -49.35 18.00 4.48
C GLY A 14 -48.65 16.81 3.91
N GLY A 15 -48.19 16.89 2.68
CA GLY A 15 -47.51 15.75 2.09
C GLY A 15 -46.49 16.13 1.00
N LEU A 16 -45.81 17.25 1.18
CA LEU A 16 -44.58 17.47 0.40
C LEU A 16 -43.45 16.77 1.13
N ALA A 17 -43.42 15.44 1.02
CA ALA A 17 -42.28 14.67 1.37
C ALA A 17 -41.12 15.13 0.48
N LEU A 18 -40.23 15.92 1.06
CA LEU A 18 -38.93 16.25 0.49
C LEU A 18 -38.17 14.94 0.32
N LEU A 19 -38.30 14.31 -0.84
CA LEU A 19 -37.48 13.18 -1.23
C LEU A 19 -36.07 13.74 -1.48
N LEU A 20 -35.26 13.81 -0.40
CA LEU A 20 -33.82 13.97 -0.53
C LEU A 20 -33.31 12.73 -1.27
N LEU A 21 -33.22 12.85 -2.60
CA LEU A 21 -32.44 11.93 -3.42
C LEU A 21 -30.98 12.08 -2.98
N ILE A 22 -30.58 11.29 -1.98
CA ILE A 22 -29.17 11.04 -1.73
C ILE A 22 -28.70 10.24 -2.94
N THR A 23 -28.27 10.95 -3.98
CA THR A 23 -27.47 10.35 -5.04
C THR A 23 -26.12 9.99 -4.42
N THR A 24 -26.04 8.83 -3.82
CA THR A 24 -24.73 8.21 -3.58
C THR A 24 -24.13 8.00 -4.95
N SER A 25 -23.26 8.93 -5.37
CA SER A 25 -22.38 8.74 -6.50
C SER A 25 -21.54 7.49 -6.18
N TRP A 26 -21.98 6.37 -6.68
CA TRP A 26 -21.15 5.18 -6.71
C TRP A 26 -20.09 5.41 -7.81
N ALA A 27 -19.06 6.18 -7.46
CA ALA A 27 -17.86 6.19 -8.28
C ALA A 27 -17.30 4.74 -8.23
N PRO A 28 -17.05 4.11 -9.39
CA PRO A 28 -16.39 2.82 -9.40
C PRO A 28 -15.10 2.96 -8.60
N ALA A 29 -14.83 2.01 -7.72
CA ALA A 29 -13.59 1.98 -6.94
C ALA A 29 -12.43 2.16 -7.92
N ARG A 30 -11.78 3.31 -7.90
CA ARG A 30 -10.58 3.54 -8.70
C ARG A 30 -9.55 2.55 -8.17
N GLY A 31 -9.04 1.69 -9.05
CA GLY A 31 -7.91 0.86 -8.71
C GLY A 31 -6.74 1.73 -8.23
N VAL A 32 -5.91 1.21 -7.33
CA VAL A 32 -4.74 1.94 -6.84
C VAL A 32 -3.78 2.29 -7.97
N ASN A 33 -3.18 3.46 -7.89
CA ASN A 33 -2.14 3.88 -8.81
C ASN A 33 -0.79 3.32 -8.37
N ASN A 34 -0.34 2.24 -9.01
CA ASN A 34 0.94 1.58 -8.79
C ASN A 34 2.04 2.05 -9.76
N SER A 35 1.87 3.22 -10.39
CA SER A 35 2.90 3.76 -11.28
C SER A 35 4.24 3.89 -10.55
N THR A 36 5.28 3.43 -11.23
CA THR A 36 6.64 3.37 -10.70
C THR A 36 7.41 4.66 -10.97
N VAL A 37 8.52 4.84 -10.25
CA VAL A 37 9.51 5.89 -10.54
C VAL A 37 10.11 5.70 -11.94
N GLY A 38 10.44 6.82 -12.61
CA GLY A 38 10.94 6.81 -14.00
C GLY A 38 12.32 6.19 -14.16
N THR A 39 13.14 6.16 -13.09
CA THR A 39 14.49 5.58 -13.09
C THR A 39 14.87 5.04 -11.74
N VAL A 40 15.70 4.00 -11.70
CA VAL A 40 16.30 3.46 -10.49
C VAL A 40 17.78 3.20 -10.73
N ASP A 41 18.62 3.82 -9.93
CA ASP A 41 20.02 3.43 -9.81
C ASP A 41 20.11 2.17 -8.93
N TRP A 42 20.28 1.03 -9.55
CA TRP A 42 20.33 -0.25 -8.85
C TRP A 42 21.53 -0.38 -7.92
N GLY A 43 22.64 0.30 -8.21
CA GLY A 43 23.80 0.36 -7.32
C GLY A 43 23.45 1.04 -5.99
N ARG A 44 22.64 2.09 -6.04
CA ARG A 44 22.15 2.79 -4.85
C ARG A 44 20.97 2.06 -4.18
N TYR A 45 20.14 1.36 -4.96
CA TYR A 45 18.99 0.64 -4.42
C TYR A 45 19.37 -0.62 -3.66
N THR A 46 20.43 -1.32 -4.08
CA THR A 46 20.93 -2.51 -3.39
C THR A 46 21.37 -2.22 -1.95
N GLY A 47 21.67 -3.27 -1.19
CA GLY A 47 21.95 -3.19 0.23
C GLY A 47 20.70 -3.43 1.08
N SER A 48 20.74 -3.00 2.33
CA SER A 48 19.71 -3.30 3.33
C SER A 48 18.68 -2.21 3.46
N TRP A 49 17.44 -2.64 3.70
CA TRP A 49 16.28 -1.81 3.96
C TRP A 49 15.52 -2.36 5.15
N TYR A 50 15.22 -1.51 6.12
CA TYR A 50 14.32 -1.82 7.23
C TYR A 50 12.88 -1.60 6.79
N GLU A 51 11.99 -2.52 7.17
CA GLU A 51 10.57 -2.42 6.89
C GLU A 51 9.91 -1.57 7.97
N ILE A 52 9.48 -0.36 7.62
CA ILE A 52 8.86 0.59 8.56
C ILE A 52 7.36 0.30 8.70
N ALA A 53 6.69 0.01 7.58
CA ALA A 53 5.27 -0.31 7.58
C ALA A 53 4.93 -1.24 6.41
N ARG A 54 3.83 -2.00 6.57
CA ARG A 54 3.28 -2.86 5.51
C ARG A 54 1.77 -3.02 5.62
N LYS A 55 1.13 -3.35 4.51
CA LYS A 55 -0.21 -3.94 4.56
C LYS A 55 -0.13 -5.39 5.06
N PRO A 56 -1.16 -5.88 5.80
CA PRO A 56 -1.15 -7.25 6.31
C PRO A 56 -1.12 -8.28 5.18
N HIS A 57 -0.22 -9.25 5.28
CA HIS A 57 -0.22 -10.43 4.40
C HIS A 57 0.33 -11.67 5.13
N SER A 58 -0.01 -12.84 4.61
CA SER A 58 0.17 -14.11 5.32
C SER A 58 1.63 -14.49 5.61
N PHE A 59 2.55 -14.18 4.70
CA PHE A 59 3.94 -14.63 4.82
C PHE A 59 4.76 -13.86 5.87
N GLU A 60 4.42 -12.58 6.16
CA GLU A 60 5.06 -11.78 7.21
C GLU A 60 4.19 -11.58 8.46
N LYS A 61 3.04 -12.27 8.53
CA LYS A 61 2.12 -12.16 9.68
C LYS A 61 2.84 -12.46 10.99
N GLY A 62 2.81 -11.48 11.93
CA GLY A 62 3.43 -11.57 13.24
C GLY A 62 4.95 -11.50 13.24
N MET A 63 5.56 -10.95 12.18
CA MET A 63 6.99 -10.67 12.14
C MET A 63 7.29 -9.24 12.60
N SER A 64 8.36 -9.10 13.38
CA SER A 64 9.02 -7.85 13.76
C SER A 64 10.48 -7.85 13.32
N HIS A 65 11.18 -6.72 13.44
CA HIS A 65 12.59 -6.55 13.08
C HIS A 65 12.86 -7.02 11.64
N VAL A 66 11.93 -6.64 10.73
CA VAL A 66 11.98 -7.10 9.35
C VAL A 66 12.93 -6.24 8.54
N LYS A 67 13.84 -6.93 7.84
CA LYS A 67 14.83 -6.30 6.97
C LYS A 67 14.91 -7.06 5.65
N ALA A 68 14.92 -6.31 4.55
CA ALA A 68 15.17 -6.82 3.21
C ALA A 68 16.58 -6.41 2.75
N THR A 69 17.35 -7.36 2.24
CA THR A 69 18.67 -7.09 1.65
C THR A 69 18.65 -7.51 0.18
N TYR A 70 19.04 -6.58 -0.67
CA TYR A 70 19.13 -6.75 -2.11
C TYR A 70 20.60 -6.79 -2.54
N THR A 71 20.99 -7.83 -3.27
CA THR A 71 22.38 -8.02 -3.72
C THR A 71 22.38 -8.26 -5.22
N ALA A 72 23.05 -7.37 -5.97
CA ALA A 72 23.23 -7.55 -7.41
C ALA A 72 24.12 -8.79 -7.69
N ARG A 73 23.75 -9.58 -8.68
CA ARG A 73 24.49 -10.77 -9.11
C ARG A 73 25.09 -10.58 -10.50
N PRO A 74 26.19 -11.29 -10.82
CA PRO A 74 26.82 -11.20 -12.14
C PRO A 74 25.91 -11.60 -13.30
N ASP A 75 24.89 -12.44 -13.05
CA ASP A 75 23.90 -12.88 -14.05
C ASP A 75 22.81 -11.82 -14.34
N GLY A 76 22.97 -10.58 -13.85
CA GLY A 76 22.04 -9.50 -14.03
C GLY A 76 20.77 -9.59 -13.14
N THR A 77 20.71 -10.58 -12.27
CA THR A 77 19.60 -10.71 -11.30
C THR A 77 19.97 -10.05 -9.96
N ILE A 78 18.96 -9.88 -9.12
CA ILE A 78 19.13 -9.36 -7.76
C ILE A 78 18.69 -10.46 -6.79
N GLU A 79 19.57 -10.87 -5.88
CA GLU A 79 19.18 -11.69 -4.76
C GLU A 79 18.38 -10.84 -3.78
N VAL A 80 17.27 -11.36 -3.28
CA VAL A 80 16.45 -10.76 -2.23
C VAL A 80 16.51 -11.66 -1.01
N ARG A 81 16.96 -11.11 0.11
CA ARG A 81 16.98 -11.81 1.39
C ARG A 81 16.13 -11.03 2.38
N ASN A 82 14.97 -11.58 2.72
CA ASN A 82 14.12 -11.04 3.78
C ASN A 82 14.38 -11.78 5.08
N GLU A 83 14.51 -11.06 6.16
CA GLU A 83 14.72 -11.62 7.50
C GLU A 83 13.91 -10.85 8.54
N GLY A 84 13.61 -11.49 9.66
CA GLY A 84 12.88 -10.89 10.76
C GLY A 84 12.69 -11.88 11.90
N ILE A 85 12.02 -11.44 12.96
CA ILE A 85 11.71 -12.27 14.14
C ILE A 85 10.24 -12.63 14.12
N LYS A 86 9.94 -13.92 14.30
CA LYS A 86 8.58 -14.43 14.45
C LYS A 86 8.51 -15.40 15.61
N ASN A 87 7.67 -15.12 16.61
CA ASN A 87 7.57 -15.94 17.84
C ASN A 87 8.94 -16.16 18.50
N GLY A 88 9.74 -15.09 18.64
CA GLY A 88 11.09 -15.13 19.22
C GLY A 88 12.15 -15.88 18.39
N LYS A 89 11.83 -16.32 17.16
CA LYS A 89 12.73 -17.06 16.30
C LYS A 89 13.10 -16.25 15.05
N HIS A 90 14.38 -16.18 14.75
CA HIS A 90 14.86 -15.57 13.50
C HIS A 90 14.38 -16.40 12.30
N LYS A 91 13.82 -15.72 11.32
CA LYS A 91 13.34 -16.28 10.06
C LYS A 91 14.04 -15.62 8.90
N VAL A 92 14.35 -16.41 7.89
CA VAL A 92 14.98 -15.92 6.64
C VAL A 92 14.26 -16.55 5.45
N ALA A 93 13.93 -15.71 4.48
CA ALA A 93 13.48 -16.13 3.16
C ALA A 93 14.44 -15.58 2.11
N ARG A 94 14.78 -16.38 1.11
CA ARG A 94 15.60 -15.97 -0.03
C ARG A 94 14.79 -16.07 -1.30
N GLY A 95 14.92 -15.03 -2.12
CA GLY A 95 14.25 -14.92 -3.40
C GLY A 95 15.21 -14.36 -4.46
N LYS A 96 14.71 -14.29 -5.66
CA LYS A 96 15.39 -13.69 -6.82
C LYS A 96 14.49 -12.67 -7.47
N ALA A 97 15.04 -11.51 -7.79
CA ALA A 97 14.37 -10.48 -8.54
C ALA A 97 15.03 -10.28 -9.92
N ARG A 98 14.21 -9.88 -10.88
CA ARG A 98 14.64 -9.44 -12.22
C ARG A 98 13.97 -8.12 -12.54
N THR A 99 14.72 -7.22 -13.14
CA THR A 99 14.17 -6.00 -13.73
C THR A 99 13.24 -6.35 -14.88
N THR A 100 12.27 -5.48 -15.14
CA THR A 100 11.38 -5.56 -16.30
C THR A 100 11.70 -4.41 -17.27
N ASN A 101 10.94 -4.32 -18.35
CA ASN A 101 11.03 -3.18 -19.28
C ASN A 101 10.40 -1.89 -18.70
N THR A 102 9.69 -1.99 -17.59
CA THR A 102 9.12 -0.83 -16.88
C THR A 102 10.14 -0.35 -15.85
N PRO A 103 10.60 0.91 -15.92
CA PRO A 103 11.49 1.47 -14.91
C PRO A 103 10.88 1.33 -13.50
N GLY A 104 11.69 1.01 -12.52
CA GLY A 104 11.23 0.85 -11.14
C GLY A 104 10.40 -0.41 -10.85
N GLN A 105 10.20 -1.28 -11.84
CA GLN A 105 9.48 -2.54 -11.64
C GLN A 105 10.42 -3.74 -11.63
N LEU A 106 10.20 -4.63 -10.66
CA LEU A 106 10.83 -5.96 -10.59
C LEU A 106 9.76 -7.06 -10.60
N LYS A 107 10.17 -8.24 -11.04
CA LYS A 107 9.50 -9.51 -10.77
C LYS A 107 10.31 -10.23 -9.70
N VAL A 108 9.69 -10.44 -8.54
CA VAL A 108 10.35 -11.08 -7.37
C VAL A 108 9.76 -12.46 -7.15
N THR A 109 10.62 -13.47 -7.03
CA THR A 109 10.22 -14.86 -6.84
C THR A 109 10.87 -15.39 -5.55
N PHE A 110 10.06 -15.76 -4.57
CA PHE A 110 10.52 -16.43 -3.35
C PHE A 110 10.36 -17.96 -3.42
N PHE A 111 9.32 -18.44 -4.10
CA PHE A 111 9.06 -19.87 -4.25
C PHE A 111 8.92 -20.25 -5.72
N ILE A 112 7.69 -20.31 -6.23
CA ILE A 112 7.40 -20.76 -7.59
C ILE A 112 6.89 -19.61 -8.47
N PHE A 113 5.99 -18.78 -7.94
CA PHE A 113 5.32 -17.73 -8.73
C PHE A 113 5.96 -16.37 -8.48
N PRO A 114 6.28 -15.62 -9.55
CA PRO A 114 6.78 -14.27 -9.41
C PRO A 114 5.66 -13.31 -9.00
N GLY A 115 5.95 -12.44 -8.04
CA GLY A 115 5.14 -11.29 -7.68
C GLY A 115 5.66 -10.01 -8.32
N GLU A 116 4.78 -9.04 -8.53
CA GLU A 116 5.16 -7.68 -8.91
C GLU A 116 5.68 -6.92 -7.70
N TYR A 117 6.71 -6.14 -7.96
CA TYR A 117 7.36 -5.27 -7.01
C TYR A 117 7.58 -3.93 -7.71
N ASN A 118 6.71 -2.98 -7.40
CA ASN A 118 6.66 -1.68 -8.05
C ASN A 118 7.23 -0.63 -7.10
N ILE A 119 8.41 -0.10 -7.40
CA ILE A 119 8.98 1.01 -6.65
C ILE A 119 8.22 2.27 -7.08
N MET A 120 7.29 2.70 -6.24
CA MET A 120 6.39 3.81 -6.51
C MET A 120 6.98 5.16 -6.11
N GLU A 121 7.86 5.15 -5.11
CA GLU A 121 8.50 6.35 -4.59
C GLU A 121 9.88 6.02 -4.02
N LEU A 122 10.81 6.95 -4.20
CA LEU A 122 12.14 6.94 -3.58
C LEU A 122 12.38 8.27 -2.89
N GLY A 123 12.82 8.21 -1.65
CA GLY A 123 13.23 9.39 -0.91
C GLY A 123 14.52 9.99 -1.43
N PRO A 124 14.84 11.25 -1.02
CA PRO A 124 16.12 11.86 -1.29
C PRO A 124 17.24 10.91 -0.89
N ASP A 125 18.25 10.82 -1.74
CA ASP A 125 19.43 9.97 -1.53
C ASP A 125 19.11 8.49 -1.23
N TYR A 126 17.96 8.01 -1.72
CA TYR A 126 17.50 6.64 -1.44
C TYR A 126 17.31 6.34 0.05
N SER A 127 16.91 7.33 0.83
CA SER A 127 16.71 7.20 2.28
C SER A 127 15.51 6.32 2.63
N TYR A 128 14.47 6.33 1.79
CA TYR A 128 13.32 5.45 1.89
C TYR A 128 12.84 4.99 0.51
N SER A 129 12.02 3.94 0.49
CA SER A 129 11.35 3.43 -0.70
C SER A 129 9.92 3.02 -0.37
N VAL A 130 8.97 3.39 -1.22
CA VAL A 130 7.58 2.95 -1.15
C VAL A 130 7.33 1.95 -2.26
N VAL A 131 6.88 0.77 -1.90
CA VAL A 131 6.76 -0.36 -2.81
C VAL A 131 5.36 -0.93 -2.78
N GLY A 132 4.76 -1.11 -3.95
CA GLY A 132 3.46 -1.74 -4.13
C GLY A 132 3.52 -3.04 -4.93
N GLY A 133 2.53 -3.90 -4.70
CA GLY A 133 2.25 -5.05 -5.58
C GLY A 133 1.34 -4.68 -6.74
N SER A 134 0.81 -5.69 -7.45
CA SER A 134 0.02 -5.47 -8.67
C SER A 134 -1.37 -4.84 -8.44
N ASN A 135 -1.97 -5.02 -7.28
CA ASN A 135 -3.39 -4.69 -7.04
C ASN A 135 -3.66 -3.93 -5.73
N GLY A 136 -2.66 -3.32 -5.13
CA GLY A 136 -2.82 -2.60 -3.85
C GLY A 136 -2.96 -3.47 -2.60
N SER A 137 -3.03 -4.80 -2.73
CA SER A 137 -3.07 -5.71 -1.58
C SER A 137 -1.72 -5.82 -0.88
N TYR A 138 -0.66 -5.45 -1.55
CA TYR A 138 0.70 -5.43 -1.02
C TYR A 138 1.24 -4.01 -1.06
N LEU A 139 1.74 -3.58 0.07
CA LEU A 139 2.37 -2.27 0.25
C LEU A 139 3.43 -2.40 1.32
N TRP A 140 4.60 -1.83 1.07
CA TRP A 140 5.68 -1.69 2.02
C TRP A 140 6.24 -0.28 2.00
N ILE A 141 6.57 0.23 3.17
CA ILE A 141 7.39 1.42 3.36
C ILE A 141 8.70 0.96 3.96
N LEU A 142 9.77 1.15 3.21
CA LEU A 142 11.12 0.72 3.55
C LEU A 142 11.99 1.94 3.82
N ALA A 143 12.96 1.82 4.74
CA ALA A 143 13.93 2.87 5.01
C ALA A 143 15.35 2.32 5.19
N ARG A 144 16.35 3.17 5.05
CA ARG A 144 17.76 2.83 5.30
C ARG A 144 18.09 2.74 6.80
N THR A 145 17.25 3.32 7.63
CA THR A 145 17.36 3.32 9.08
C THR A 145 16.17 2.59 9.71
N PRO A 146 16.30 2.05 10.93
CA PRO A 146 15.20 1.39 11.63
C PRO A 146 13.98 2.29 11.88
N GLU A 147 14.20 3.59 11.88
CA GLU A 147 13.17 4.59 12.10
C GLU A 147 13.12 5.58 10.94
N LEU A 148 11.92 6.06 10.66
CA LEU A 148 11.67 7.11 9.69
C LEU A 148 11.10 8.34 10.43
N ASN A 149 11.57 9.52 10.05
CA ASN A 149 11.06 10.77 10.63
C ASN A 149 9.53 10.83 10.46
N PRO A 150 8.76 11.14 11.54
CA PRO A 150 7.30 11.15 11.51
C PRO A 150 6.70 12.08 10.44
N ALA A 151 7.31 13.24 10.18
CA ALA A 151 6.83 14.15 9.14
C ALA A 151 7.02 13.53 7.73
N THR A 152 8.13 12.82 7.49
CA THR A 152 8.36 12.09 6.25
C THR A 152 7.32 10.96 6.08
N LEU A 153 7.08 10.19 7.14
CA LEU A 153 6.12 9.08 7.12
C LEU A 153 4.70 9.58 6.86
N ASN A 154 4.26 10.65 7.52
CA ASN A 154 2.97 11.28 7.28
C ASN A 154 2.82 11.80 5.85
N GLY A 155 3.88 12.39 5.29
CA GLY A 155 3.90 12.80 3.89
C GLY A 155 3.77 11.62 2.92
N ILE A 156 4.38 10.47 3.22
CA ILE A 156 4.21 9.24 2.44
C ILE A 156 2.75 8.76 2.52
N TYR A 157 2.14 8.77 3.70
CA TYR A 157 0.73 8.38 3.87
C TYR A 157 -0.20 9.22 3.00
N SER A 158 -0.08 10.55 3.04
CA SER A 158 -0.91 11.44 2.22
C SER A 158 -0.78 11.13 0.73
N ARG A 159 0.42 10.90 0.21
CA ARG A 159 0.64 10.54 -1.19
C ARG A 159 0.12 9.15 -1.57
N LEU A 160 0.12 8.20 -0.63
CA LEU A 160 -0.47 6.87 -0.83
C LEU A 160 -1.99 6.95 -0.90
N GLU A 161 -2.63 7.77 -0.05
CA GLU A 161 -4.06 8.04 -0.11
C GLU A 161 -4.45 8.70 -1.43
N GLU A 162 -3.67 9.68 -1.93
CA GLU A 162 -3.85 10.28 -3.26
C GLU A 162 -3.74 9.24 -4.39
N ARG A 163 -2.92 8.21 -4.21
CA ARG A 163 -2.80 7.05 -5.11
C ARG A 163 -3.96 6.06 -4.99
N GLY A 164 -4.89 6.28 -4.05
CA GLY A 164 -6.06 5.43 -3.81
C GLY A 164 -5.81 4.23 -2.90
N TYR A 165 -4.70 4.20 -2.16
CA TYR A 165 -4.48 3.18 -1.14
C TYR A 165 -5.35 3.44 0.08
N ASP A 166 -6.04 2.41 0.55
CA ASP A 166 -6.62 2.37 1.90
C ASP A 166 -5.52 2.00 2.90
N LEU A 167 -5.24 2.88 3.83
CA LEU A 167 -4.21 2.69 4.86
C LEU A 167 -4.78 2.30 6.22
N SER A 168 -6.09 2.06 6.32
CA SER A 168 -6.76 1.76 7.59
C SER A 168 -6.25 0.50 8.28
N ASP A 169 -5.69 -0.44 7.52
CA ASP A 169 -5.10 -1.69 7.98
C ASP A 169 -3.57 -1.71 7.97
N LEU A 170 -2.93 -0.56 7.69
CA LEU A 170 -1.46 -0.48 7.62
C LEU A 170 -0.83 -0.76 8.98
N LEU A 171 0.11 -1.70 9.01
CA LEU A 171 0.83 -2.08 10.22
C LEU A 171 2.18 -1.38 10.27
N LEU A 172 2.49 -0.71 11.38
CA LEU A 172 3.85 -0.33 11.72
C LEU A 172 4.63 -1.57 12.17
N VAL A 173 5.85 -1.69 11.71
CA VAL A 173 6.73 -2.83 12.02
C VAL A 173 7.73 -2.41 13.09
N GLU A 174 7.72 -3.12 14.21
CA GLU A 174 8.71 -2.97 15.26
C GLU A 174 10.10 -3.37 14.73
N GLN A 175 11.07 -2.46 14.92
CA GLN A 175 12.47 -2.63 14.54
C GLN A 175 13.39 -2.73 15.74
#